data_34da971c0a396970bbe3a5adea369c30
#
_entry.id   34da971c0a396970bbe3a5adea369c30
#
_cell.length_a   1.000
_cell.length_b   1.000
_cell.length_c   1.000
_cell.angle_alpha   90.00
_cell.angle_beta   90.00
_cell.angle_gamma   90.00
#
_symmetry.space_group_name_H-M   'P 1'
#
loop_
_entity.id
_entity.type
_entity.pdbx_description
1 polymer ?
#
loop_
_entity_poly.entity_id
_entity_poly.type
_entity_poly.pdbx_seq_one_letter_code
_entity_poly.pdbx_strand_id
1 'polypeptide(L)'
;SGDASGNIGVITPRALTGSVTAANKVYDRTTAATIDAGVTLGNLIDGDTVSASHAGGEFSDWNVGDNKTVNLSGISLTGADAGNYSLASSGIASNASITPATLTLTSLGTVEKVYDGTATAMVNAGNQPTLQGGFAGDNVALTFTHSSAAYDNKNVGTAKTVTATGI
;
A
#
# COMPACT_ATOMS: atom_id res chain seq x y z
N SER A 1 -70.61 -16.15 4.61
CA SER A 1 -69.35 -16.04 3.89
C SER A 1 -68.22 -16.43 4.85
N GLY A 2 -67.47 -17.47 4.52
CA GLY A 2 -66.31 -17.89 5.27
C GLY A 2 -65.06 -17.44 4.59
N ASP A 3 -64.05 -16.90 5.35
CA ASP A 3 -62.73 -16.54 4.85
C ASP A 3 -61.94 -17.83 4.58
N ALA A 4 -61.26 -17.89 3.42
CA ALA A 4 -60.35 -18.96 3.09
C ALA A 4 -58.93 -18.53 3.44
N SER A 5 -58.21 -19.30 4.25
CA SER A 5 -56.85 -19.10 4.63
C SER A 5 -55.98 -20.32 4.37
N GLY A 6 -54.71 -20.14 4.02
CA GLY A 6 -53.79 -21.24 3.78
C GLY A 6 -52.32 -20.73 3.82
N ASN A 7 -51.39 -21.66 4.16
CA ASN A 7 -49.96 -21.38 4.20
C ASN A 7 -49.34 -21.46 2.79
N ILE A 8 -49.73 -20.56 1.90
CA ILE A 8 -49.31 -20.53 0.49
C ILE A 8 -48.43 -19.31 0.10
N GLY A 9 -48.20 -18.41 1.07
CA GLY A 9 -47.41 -17.22 0.84
C GLY A 9 -45.92 -17.44 1.17
N VAL A 10 -45.02 -16.85 0.37
CA VAL A 10 -43.58 -16.80 0.62
C VAL A 10 -43.14 -15.33 0.57
N ILE A 11 -42.38 -14.92 1.58
CA ILE A 11 -41.69 -13.62 1.60
C ILE A 11 -40.20 -13.92 1.47
N THR A 12 -39.58 -13.37 0.42
CA THR A 12 -38.15 -13.54 0.18
C THR A 12 -37.38 -12.34 0.70
N PRO A 13 -36.11 -12.50 1.15
CA PRO A 13 -35.28 -11.39 1.59
C PRO A 13 -35.10 -10.32 0.48
N ARG A 14 -35.11 -9.06 0.88
CA ARG A 14 -34.86 -7.93 0.00
C ARG A 14 -33.36 -7.82 -0.29
N ALA A 15 -33.01 -7.71 -1.56
CA ALA A 15 -31.62 -7.53 -1.98
C ALA A 15 -31.14 -6.11 -1.69
N LEU A 16 -30.03 -6.01 -0.93
CA LEU A 16 -29.31 -4.77 -0.68
C LEU A 16 -28.18 -4.62 -1.69
N THR A 17 -27.81 -3.37 -1.96
CA THR A 17 -26.54 -3.01 -2.59
C THR A 17 -25.55 -2.56 -1.55
N GLY A 18 -24.27 -2.84 -1.75
CA GLY A 18 -23.19 -2.40 -0.88
C GLY A 18 -22.17 -1.58 -1.66
N SER A 19 -21.60 -0.58 -1.02
CA SER A 19 -20.45 0.18 -1.52
C SER A 19 -19.44 0.45 -0.40
N VAL A 20 -18.17 0.56 -0.77
CA VAL A 20 -17.05 0.88 0.13
C VAL A 20 -16.11 1.84 -0.53
N THR A 21 -15.26 2.48 0.28
CA THR A 21 -14.12 3.26 -0.17
C THR A 21 -12.86 2.68 0.45
N ALA A 22 -11.85 2.40 -0.37
CA ALA A 22 -10.55 1.93 0.07
C ALA A 22 -9.53 3.05 -0.04
N ALA A 23 -8.62 3.13 0.94
CA ALA A 23 -7.51 4.06 0.95
C ALA A 23 -6.42 3.66 -0.06
N ASN A 24 -5.79 4.67 -0.65
CA ASN A 24 -4.52 4.46 -1.34
C ASN A 24 -3.43 4.07 -0.35
N LYS A 25 -2.44 3.32 -0.81
CA LYS A 25 -1.28 2.95 0.02
C LYS A 25 0.03 3.13 -0.72
N VAL A 26 1.10 3.20 0.03
CA VAL A 26 2.45 3.06 -0.50
C VAL A 26 2.77 1.58 -0.62
N TYR A 27 3.51 1.20 -1.64
CA TYR A 27 4.00 -0.16 -1.84
C TYR A 27 4.70 -0.69 -0.58
N ASP A 28 4.24 -1.84 -0.10
CA ASP A 28 4.75 -2.52 1.09
C ASP A 28 4.85 -4.04 0.89
N ARG A 29 4.69 -4.47 -0.37
CA ARG A 29 4.73 -5.87 -0.77
C ARG A 29 3.59 -6.73 -0.21
N THR A 30 2.49 -6.12 0.20
CA THR A 30 1.30 -6.83 0.66
C THR A 30 0.08 -6.45 -0.17
N THR A 31 -0.93 -7.31 -0.18
CA THR A 31 -2.24 -7.03 -0.79
C THR A 31 -3.22 -6.39 0.19
N ALA A 32 -2.90 -6.32 1.47
CA ALA A 32 -3.79 -5.76 2.49
C ALA A 32 -4.21 -4.33 2.13
N ALA A 33 -5.51 -4.06 2.19
CA ALA A 33 -6.11 -2.77 1.93
C ALA A 33 -6.83 -2.25 3.17
N THR A 34 -6.70 -0.93 3.42
CA THR A 34 -7.48 -0.24 4.44
C THR A 34 -8.81 0.20 3.84
N ILE A 35 -9.90 -0.08 4.53
CA ILE A 35 -11.23 0.39 4.17
C ILE A 35 -11.53 1.60 5.05
N ASP A 36 -11.74 2.78 4.42
CA ASP A 36 -11.86 4.05 5.10
C ASP A 36 -13.15 4.19 5.91
N ALA A 37 -14.22 3.57 5.42
CA ALA A 37 -15.51 3.54 6.09
C ALA A 37 -16.12 2.15 5.94
N GLY A 38 -17.04 1.79 6.83
CA GLY A 38 -17.80 0.56 6.70
C GLY A 38 -18.59 0.48 5.41
N VAL A 39 -19.16 -0.68 5.14
CA VAL A 39 -20.02 -0.89 3.98
C VAL A 39 -21.24 0.01 4.06
N THR A 40 -21.43 0.86 3.08
CA THR A 40 -22.67 1.64 2.92
C THR A 40 -23.71 0.79 2.22
N LEU A 41 -24.85 0.62 2.85
CA LEU A 41 -25.96 -0.17 2.31
C LEU A 41 -26.93 0.72 1.53
N GLY A 42 -27.32 0.26 0.34
CA GLY A 42 -28.40 0.84 -0.46
C GLY A 42 -29.62 -0.10 -0.49
N ASN A 43 -30.77 0.43 -0.84
CA ASN A 43 -32.08 -0.25 -0.88
C ASN A 43 -32.62 -0.72 0.50
N LEU A 44 -32.11 -0.14 1.59
CA LEU A 44 -32.67 -0.37 2.92
C LEU A 44 -34.05 0.30 3.03
N ILE A 45 -34.97 -0.31 3.73
CA ILE A 45 -36.29 0.27 4.04
C ILE A 45 -36.11 1.22 5.22
N ASP A 46 -36.71 2.42 5.12
CA ASP A 46 -36.65 3.40 6.20
C ASP A 46 -37.26 2.83 7.48
N GLY A 47 -36.54 2.98 8.58
CA GLY A 47 -36.92 2.49 9.89
C GLY A 47 -36.31 1.13 10.25
N ASP A 48 -35.80 0.36 9.29
CA ASP A 48 -35.15 -0.92 9.56
C ASP A 48 -33.71 -0.72 10.06
N THR A 49 -33.32 -1.56 11.00
CA THR A 49 -31.97 -1.55 11.59
C THR A 49 -31.14 -2.68 11.01
N VAL A 50 -30.32 -2.35 10.02
CA VAL A 50 -29.37 -3.26 9.36
C VAL A 50 -28.03 -2.56 9.17
N SER A 51 -26.95 -3.27 9.48
CA SER A 51 -25.57 -2.85 9.23
C SER A 51 -24.81 -3.98 8.55
N ALA A 52 -23.75 -3.65 7.82
CA ALA A 52 -22.84 -4.63 7.27
C ALA A 52 -21.47 -4.53 7.95
N SER A 53 -20.87 -5.67 8.22
CA SER A 53 -19.49 -5.81 8.67
C SER A 53 -18.65 -6.55 7.61
N HIS A 54 -17.35 -6.42 7.66
CA HIS A 54 -16.40 -7.11 6.79
C HIS A 54 -15.18 -7.58 7.59
N ALA A 55 -14.47 -8.61 7.12
CA ALA A 55 -13.25 -9.10 7.75
C ALA A 55 -12.02 -8.31 7.30
N GLY A 56 -12.02 -7.76 6.08
CA GLY A 56 -10.93 -6.97 5.53
C GLY A 56 -11.11 -6.66 4.06
N GLY A 57 -10.15 -5.94 3.49
CA GLY A 57 -10.04 -5.67 2.06
C GLY A 57 -8.66 -6.07 1.54
N GLU A 58 -8.60 -6.48 0.28
CA GLU A 58 -7.37 -6.86 -0.39
C GLU A 58 -7.31 -6.29 -1.80
N PHE A 59 -6.17 -5.71 -2.16
CA PHE A 59 -5.86 -5.38 -3.54
C PHE A 59 -5.75 -6.64 -4.41
N SER A 60 -6.05 -6.52 -5.69
CA SER A 60 -5.90 -7.62 -6.66
C SER A 60 -4.48 -8.19 -6.75
N ASP A 61 -3.48 -7.34 -6.52
CA ASP A 61 -2.06 -7.69 -6.37
C ASP A 61 -1.33 -6.55 -5.65
N TRP A 62 -0.08 -6.77 -5.24
CA TRP A 62 0.73 -5.79 -4.50
C TRP A 62 1.51 -4.79 -5.38
N ASN A 63 1.45 -4.92 -6.71
CA ASN A 63 2.24 -4.05 -7.60
C ASN A 63 1.73 -2.61 -7.58
N VAL A 64 2.63 -1.67 -7.81
CA VAL A 64 2.29 -0.26 -8.03
C VAL A 64 1.32 -0.12 -9.21
N GLY A 65 0.33 0.73 -9.06
CA GLY A 65 -0.66 1.01 -10.10
C GLY A 65 -1.83 1.82 -9.59
N ASP A 66 -2.49 2.49 -10.53
CA ASP A 66 -3.69 3.28 -10.27
C ASP A 66 -4.95 2.43 -10.50
N ASN A 67 -6.05 2.83 -9.85
CA ASN A 67 -7.37 2.21 -10.00
C ASN A 67 -7.36 0.68 -9.84
N LYS A 68 -6.54 0.16 -8.95
CA LYS A 68 -6.49 -1.27 -8.66
C LYS A 68 -7.74 -1.69 -7.91
N THR A 69 -8.30 -2.82 -8.28
CA THR A 69 -9.48 -3.36 -7.58
C THR A 69 -9.12 -3.80 -6.17
N VAL A 70 -9.92 -3.37 -5.22
CA VAL A 70 -9.90 -3.84 -3.82
C VAL A 70 -11.18 -4.63 -3.56
N ASN A 71 -11.04 -5.89 -3.20
CA ASN A 71 -12.16 -6.78 -2.88
C ASN A 71 -12.30 -6.92 -1.37
N LEU A 72 -13.54 -6.91 -0.89
CA LEU A 72 -13.85 -7.21 0.50
C LEU A 72 -14.02 -8.70 0.71
N SER A 73 -13.67 -9.16 1.92
CA SER A 73 -13.89 -10.52 2.38
C SER A 73 -14.71 -10.54 3.67
N GLY A 74 -15.38 -11.68 3.94
CA GLY A 74 -16.10 -11.92 5.18
C GLY A 74 -17.22 -10.94 5.46
N ILE A 75 -17.99 -10.56 4.43
CA ILE A 75 -19.10 -9.62 4.56
C ILE A 75 -20.28 -10.34 5.22
N SER A 76 -20.87 -9.70 6.23
CA SER A 76 -22.07 -10.18 6.91
C SER A 76 -23.01 -9.04 7.28
N LEU A 77 -24.32 -9.32 7.28
CA LEU A 77 -25.34 -8.39 7.78
C LEU A 77 -25.59 -8.62 9.26
N THR A 78 -25.80 -7.54 9.99
CA THR A 78 -26.15 -7.52 11.42
C THR A 78 -27.24 -6.50 11.68
N GLY A 79 -27.96 -6.63 12.80
CA GLY A 79 -29.06 -5.76 13.18
C GLY A 79 -30.37 -6.52 13.35
N ALA A 80 -31.36 -5.87 13.96
CA ALA A 80 -32.65 -6.50 14.30
C ALA A 80 -33.38 -7.02 13.06
N ASP A 81 -33.25 -6.30 11.94
CA ASP A 81 -33.99 -6.59 10.71
C ASP A 81 -33.13 -7.30 9.65
N ALA A 82 -31.87 -7.66 9.99
CA ALA A 82 -30.92 -8.24 9.03
C ALA A 82 -31.45 -9.51 8.35
N GLY A 83 -32.26 -10.29 9.03
CA GLY A 83 -32.88 -11.53 8.48
C GLY A 83 -33.84 -11.29 7.32
N ASN A 84 -34.35 -10.08 7.16
CA ASN A 84 -35.25 -9.69 6.06
C ASN A 84 -34.50 -9.27 4.78
N TYR A 85 -33.14 -9.28 4.82
CA TYR A 85 -32.31 -8.78 3.76
C TYR A 85 -31.28 -9.81 3.30
N SER A 86 -30.85 -9.63 2.07
CA SER A 86 -29.69 -10.34 1.49
C SER A 86 -28.73 -9.34 0.88
N LEU A 87 -27.44 -9.58 1.02
CA LEU A 87 -26.37 -8.79 0.40
C LEU A 87 -25.50 -9.74 -0.42
N ALA A 88 -25.36 -9.46 -1.71
CA ALA A 88 -24.44 -10.22 -2.54
C ALA A 88 -23.01 -9.94 -2.05
N SER A 89 -22.32 -10.96 -1.54
CA SER A 89 -20.94 -10.86 -1.06
C SER A 89 -19.92 -10.72 -2.20
N SER A 90 -20.31 -11.14 -3.41
CA SER A 90 -19.51 -10.95 -4.61
C SER A 90 -19.84 -9.61 -5.26
N GLY A 91 -18.88 -8.71 -5.35
CA GLY A 91 -19.02 -7.44 -6.09
C GLY A 91 -19.04 -6.18 -5.23
N ILE A 92 -18.88 -6.28 -3.91
CA ILE A 92 -18.54 -5.10 -3.12
C ILE A 92 -17.04 -4.89 -3.27
N ALA A 93 -16.69 -4.01 -4.18
CA ALA A 93 -15.32 -3.66 -4.48
C ALA A 93 -15.17 -2.14 -4.52
N SER A 94 -13.96 -1.68 -4.33
CA SER A 94 -13.55 -0.29 -4.51
C SER A 94 -12.32 -0.26 -5.40
N ASN A 95 -11.93 0.92 -5.82
CA ASN A 95 -10.66 1.14 -6.49
C ASN A 95 -9.78 2.05 -5.64
N ALA A 96 -8.51 1.70 -5.54
CA ALA A 96 -7.49 2.48 -4.87
C ALA A 96 -6.16 2.32 -5.59
N SER A 97 -5.19 3.17 -5.27
CA SER A 97 -3.87 3.14 -5.91
C SER A 97 -2.80 2.65 -4.96
N ILE A 98 -1.83 1.91 -5.49
CA ILE A 98 -0.57 1.60 -4.80
C ILE A 98 0.51 2.47 -5.43
N THR A 99 1.08 3.39 -4.64
CA THR A 99 2.15 4.29 -5.08
C THR A 99 3.53 3.69 -4.81
N PRO A 100 4.58 4.10 -5.55
CA PRO A 100 5.93 3.61 -5.31
C PRO A 100 6.43 3.91 -3.89
N ALA A 101 7.16 2.97 -3.30
CA ALA A 101 7.94 3.21 -2.09
C ALA A 101 9.17 4.08 -2.42
N THR A 102 9.52 4.97 -1.51
CA THR A 102 10.70 5.81 -1.66
C THR A 102 11.94 5.07 -1.18
N LEU A 103 12.93 4.98 -2.04
CA LEU A 103 14.25 4.50 -1.71
C LEU A 103 15.17 5.67 -1.39
N THR A 104 16.06 5.49 -0.44
CA THR A 104 17.07 6.48 -0.05
C THR A 104 18.48 5.91 -0.21
N LEU A 105 19.44 6.81 -0.46
CA LEU A 105 20.84 6.44 -0.48
C LEU A 105 21.48 6.80 0.86
N THR A 106 22.37 5.93 1.34
CA THR A 106 23.32 6.33 2.41
C THR A 106 24.34 7.30 1.87
N SER A 107 25.03 8.03 2.76
CA SER A 107 26.22 8.77 2.39
C SER A 107 27.37 7.83 1.96
N LEU A 108 28.38 8.37 1.32
CA LEU A 108 29.64 7.65 1.11
C LEU A 108 30.20 7.18 2.45
N GLY A 109 30.75 5.97 2.46
CA GLY A 109 31.54 5.48 3.57
C GLY A 109 32.87 6.22 3.70
N THR A 110 33.63 5.91 4.74
CA THR A 110 34.94 6.55 4.99
C THR A 110 35.89 6.31 3.81
N VAL A 111 36.49 7.39 3.33
CA VAL A 111 37.51 7.39 2.28
C VAL A 111 38.79 7.95 2.90
N GLU A 112 39.86 7.14 2.91
CA GLU A 112 41.14 7.51 3.49
C GLU A 112 42.24 7.46 2.44
N LYS A 113 43.25 8.32 2.57
CA LYS A 113 44.48 8.25 1.81
C LYS A 113 45.65 8.85 2.56
N VAL A 114 46.85 8.39 2.21
CA VAL A 114 48.11 9.05 2.62
C VAL A 114 48.30 10.32 1.81
N TYR A 115 48.82 11.37 2.43
CA TYR A 115 49.09 12.63 1.75
C TYR A 115 50.02 12.44 0.54
N ASP A 116 49.56 12.87 -0.60
CA ASP A 116 50.26 12.79 -1.91
C ASP A 116 50.32 14.11 -2.66
N GLY A 117 49.95 15.21 -1.98
CA GLY A 117 49.92 16.55 -2.60
C GLY A 117 48.70 16.86 -3.43
N THR A 118 47.74 15.94 -3.57
CA THR A 118 46.52 16.13 -4.36
C THR A 118 45.25 16.04 -3.49
N ALA A 119 44.13 16.55 -3.99
CA ALA A 119 42.82 16.42 -3.37
C ALA A 119 42.02 15.22 -3.93
N THR A 120 42.57 14.45 -4.89
CA THR A 120 41.86 13.29 -5.47
C THR A 120 41.48 12.26 -4.42
N ALA A 121 40.23 11.81 -4.40
CA ALA A 121 39.72 10.73 -3.55
C ALA A 121 39.45 9.46 -4.38
N MET A 122 39.66 8.31 -3.77
CA MET A 122 39.37 6.99 -4.37
C MET A 122 38.11 6.42 -3.73
N VAL A 123 36.99 6.46 -4.44
CA VAL A 123 35.75 5.80 -4.04
C VAL A 123 35.70 4.41 -4.68
N ASN A 124 35.70 3.39 -3.86
CA ASN A 124 35.69 1.99 -4.28
C ASN A 124 34.40 1.29 -3.77
N ALA A 125 34.22 0.03 -4.11
CA ALA A 125 33.03 -0.74 -3.73
C ALA A 125 32.73 -0.78 -2.22
N GLY A 126 33.78 -0.65 -1.38
CA GLY A 126 33.61 -0.71 0.09
C GLY A 126 33.11 0.58 0.72
N ASN A 127 33.16 1.70 0.00
CA ASN A 127 32.72 3.02 0.50
C ASN A 127 31.69 3.70 -0.40
N GLN A 128 31.07 2.98 -1.34
CA GLN A 128 29.94 3.46 -2.12
C GLN A 128 28.69 3.62 -1.27
N PRO A 129 27.77 4.52 -1.64
CA PRO A 129 26.47 4.58 -0.99
C PRO A 129 25.71 3.27 -1.20
N THR A 130 24.85 2.95 -0.26
CA THR A 130 23.94 1.79 -0.35
C THR A 130 22.49 2.24 -0.40
N LEU A 131 21.64 1.43 -1.02
CA LEU A 131 20.21 1.66 -1.07
C LEU A 131 19.56 1.24 0.26
N GLN A 132 18.65 2.08 0.75
CA GLN A 132 17.80 1.80 1.90
C GLN A 132 16.32 1.98 1.56
N GLY A 133 15.44 1.30 2.29
CA GLY A 133 13.98 1.37 2.12
C GLY A 133 13.42 0.32 1.16
N GLY A 134 14.24 -0.57 0.62
CA GLY A 134 13.77 -1.71 -0.16
C GLY A 134 13.19 -2.83 0.70
N PHE A 135 12.26 -3.58 0.15
CA PHE A 135 11.65 -4.75 0.81
C PHE A 135 12.38 -6.02 0.46
N ALA A 136 12.49 -6.95 1.42
CA ALA A 136 13.11 -8.24 1.21
C ALA A 136 12.40 -9.02 0.08
N GLY A 137 13.18 -9.43 -0.92
CA GLY A 137 12.71 -10.15 -2.10
C GLY A 137 12.35 -9.26 -3.29
N ASP A 138 12.49 -7.93 -3.18
CA ASP A 138 12.52 -7.06 -4.35
C ASP A 138 13.91 -7.09 -4.97
N ASN A 139 13.96 -7.13 -6.28
CA ASN A 139 15.23 -7.10 -7.02
C ASN A 139 15.54 -5.66 -7.45
N VAL A 140 16.00 -4.86 -6.49
CA VAL A 140 16.42 -3.47 -6.74
C VAL A 140 17.90 -3.36 -6.46
N ALA A 141 18.67 -2.93 -7.46
CA ALA A 141 20.11 -2.73 -7.36
C ALA A 141 20.46 -1.26 -7.59
N LEU A 142 21.43 -0.76 -6.82
CA LEU A 142 22.05 0.52 -7.08
C LEU A 142 23.23 0.31 -8.04
N THR A 143 23.23 1.01 -9.16
CA THR A 143 24.42 1.18 -9.97
C THR A 143 25.00 2.55 -9.65
N PHE A 144 26.15 2.56 -8.96
CA PHE A 144 26.85 3.78 -8.63
C PHE A 144 28.07 3.94 -9.54
N THR A 145 28.06 4.96 -10.36
CA THR A 145 29.19 5.39 -11.19
C THR A 145 29.52 6.84 -10.88
N HIS A 146 30.77 7.23 -10.98
CA HIS A 146 31.21 8.61 -10.79
C HIS A 146 32.35 8.90 -11.74
N SER A 147 32.43 10.13 -12.23
CA SER A 147 33.52 10.58 -13.11
C SER A 147 34.75 11.03 -12.33
N SER A 148 34.55 11.58 -11.14
CA SER A 148 35.63 11.97 -10.22
C SER A 148 35.15 12.01 -8.78
N ALA A 149 36.11 11.92 -7.87
CA ALA A 149 35.87 12.17 -6.45
C ALA A 149 37.06 12.96 -5.88
N ALA A 150 36.78 13.91 -4.99
CA ALA A 150 37.79 14.76 -4.39
C ALA A 150 37.46 15.11 -2.94
N TYR A 151 38.51 15.26 -2.13
CA TYR A 151 38.46 15.91 -0.83
C TYR A 151 38.25 17.42 -1.01
N ASP A 152 37.70 18.08 0.00
CA ASP A 152 37.52 19.54 0.06
C ASP A 152 38.85 20.31 -0.14
N ASN A 153 39.99 19.77 0.29
CA ASN A 153 41.33 20.27 0.02
C ASN A 153 42.36 19.14 0.23
N LYS A 154 43.60 19.37 -0.18
CA LYS A 154 44.71 18.40 -0.11
C LYS A 154 45.37 18.27 1.27
N ASN A 155 45.10 19.17 2.23
CA ASN A 155 45.82 19.22 3.50
C ASN A 155 45.40 18.05 4.43
N VAL A 156 46.34 17.61 5.25
CA VAL A 156 46.07 16.59 6.28
C VAL A 156 45.01 17.12 7.24
N GLY A 157 44.07 16.22 7.61
CA GLY A 157 42.99 16.53 8.53
C GLY A 157 42.04 15.34 8.71
N THR A 158 41.18 15.45 9.71
CA THR A 158 40.09 14.49 9.97
C THR A 158 38.74 15.08 9.56
N ALA A 159 37.75 14.24 9.36
CA ALA A 159 36.36 14.62 8.99
C ALA A 159 36.29 15.50 7.72
N LYS A 160 37.18 15.25 6.77
CA LYS A 160 37.17 15.96 5.50
C LYS A 160 35.97 15.54 4.63
N THR A 161 35.40 16.52 3.94
CA THR A 161 34.31 16.24 2.98
C THR A 161 34.89 15.63 1.70
N VAL A 162 34.30 14.51 1.27
CA VAL A 162 34.54 13.91 -0.05
C VAL A 162 33.30 14.09 -0.92
N THR A 163 33.49 14.66 -2.09
CA THR A 163 32.45 14.87 -3.08
C THR A 163 32.74 14.02 -4.31
N ALA A 164 31.80 13.14 -4.68
CA ALA A 164 31.79 12.45 -5.96
C ALA A 164 30.87 13.20 -6.93
N THR A 165 31.29 13.34 -8.18
CA THR A 165 30.57 14.07 -9.23
C THR A 165 30.38 13.20 -10.47
N GLY A 166 29.36 13.53 -11.30
CA GLY A 166 29.03 12.77 -12.49
C GLY A 166 28.35 11.44 -12.17
N ILE A 167 27.49 11.47 -11.15
CA ILE A 167 26.65 10.32 -10.72
C ILE A 167 25.46 10.20 -11.67
#